data_98b7eb3f8cd2ad6ccf2ff4394d008be3
#
_entry.id   98b7eb3f8cd2ad6ccf2ff4394d008be3
#
_cell.length_a   1.000
_cell.length_b   1.000
_cell.length_c   1.000
_cell.angle_alpha   90.00
_cell.angle_beta   90.00
_cell.angle_gamma   90.00
#
_symmetry.space_group_name_H-M   'P 1'
#
loop_
_entity.id
_entity.type
_entity.pdbx_description
1 polymer ?
#
loop_
_entity_poly.entity_id
_entity_poly.type
_entity_poly.pdbx_seq_one_letter_code
_entity_poly.pdbx_strand_id
1 'polypeptide(L)'
;VLYEWHDDGGPEPVSVKINLTSQKAIVKRGDRQIAWCYVSTGKEGRGTPPGKYYVMEKIADKYSNKYGWVQNDAGEVTNSDAHPGVRVGPGEKYYPAPMPYWQRITGYGIGMHVGNIPTPGQPASHGCIRIPTEFAPLLYEVTKVGTPVTIEYGKSAAPVPALVNVTAM
;
A
#
# COMPACT_ATOMS: atom_id res chain seq x y z
N VAL A 1 -6.61 11.96 -10.56
CA VAL A 1 -6.37 10.51 -10.66
C VAL A 1 -5.43 10.03 -9.58
N LEU A 2 -5.62 8.80 -9.11
CA LEU A 2 -4.77 8.22 -8.07
C LEU A 2 -3.59 7.44 -8.63
N TYR A 3 -3.62 7.07 -9.89
CA TYR A 3 -2.54 6.30 -10.50
C TYR A 3 -2.57 6.37 -12.03
N GLU A 4 -1.45 5.95 -12.62
CA GLU A 4 -1.36 5.66 -14.05
C GLU A 4 -0.56 4.38 -14.23
N TRP A 5 -0.96 3.56 -15.19
CA TRP A 5 -0.33 2.28 -15.46
C TRP A 5 -0.04 2.15 -16.96
N HIS A 6 1.23 2.00 -17.31
CA HIS A 6 1.71 1.96 -18.69
C HIS A 6 2.70 0.81 -18.91
N ASP A 7 2.47 -0.33 -18.26
CA ASP A 7 3.39 -1.47 -18.37
C ASP A 7 3.41 -2.00 -19.80
N ASP A 8 4.61 -2.20 -20.32
CA ASP A 8 4.83 -2.75 -21.64
C ASP A 8 4.97 -4.28 -21.65
N GLY A 9 4.94 -4.92 -20.47
CA GLY A 9 5.07 -6.37 -20.34
C GLY A 9 6.48 -6.91 -20.62
N GLY A 10 7.49 -6.04 -20.62
CA GLY A 10 8.86 -6.44 -20.90
C GLY A 10 9.44 -7.42 -19.87
N PRO A 11 10.59 -8.05 -20.20
CA PRO A 11 11.17 -9.09 -19.34
C PRO A 11 11.99 -8.58 -18.16
N GLU A 12 12.27 -7.29 -18.09
CA GLU A 12 13.10 -6.74 -17.02
C GLU A 12 12.37 -6.81 -15.69
N PRO A 13 13.10 -7.09 -14.61
CA PRO A 13 12.48 -7.16 -13.29
C PRO A 13 11.93 -5.82 -12.84
N VAL A 14 10.88 -5.88 -12.03
CA VAL A 14 10.19 -4.71 -11.50
C VAL A 14 10.85 -4.27 -10.20
N SER A 15 10.85 -2.97 -9.95
CA SER A 15 11.20 -2.38 -8.66
C SER A 15 10.20 -1.28 -8.30
N VAL A 16 10.07 -1.02 -7.01
CA VAL A 16 9.14 0.00 -6.49
C VAL A 16 9.93 1.01 -5.66
N LYS A 17 9.68 2.28 -5.87
CA LYS A 17 10.24 3.34 -5.05
C LYS A 17 9.13 4.19 -4.48
N ILE A 18 9.09 4.31 -3.16
CA ILE A 18 8.07 5.06 -2.44
C ILE A 18 8.71 6.32 -1.86
N ASN A 19 8.13 7.47 -2.19
CA ASN A 19 8.56 8.76 -1.68
C ASN A 19 7.62 9.19 -0.57
N LEU A 20 8.13 9.25 0.66
CA LEU A 20 7.36 9.62 1.83
C LEU A 20 6.93 11.09 1.83
N THR A 21 7.69 11.94 1.17
CA THR A 21 7.38 13.37 1.09
C THR A 21 6.18 13.64 0.19
N SER A 22 6.20 13.08 -1.02
CA SER A 22 5.11 13.25 -1.98
C SER A 22 3.98 12.26 -1.80
N GLN A 23 4.19 11.21 -1.02
CA GLN A 23 3.23 10.10 -0.87
C GLN A 23 2.88 9.50 -2.23
N LYS A 24 3.92 9.21 -3.01
CA LYS A 24 3.79 8.58 -4.32
C LYS A 24 4.75 7.40 -4.45
N ALA A 25 4.32 6.40 -5.19
CA ALA A 25 5.14 5.27 -5.58
C ALA A 25 5.40 5.31 -7.08
N ILE A 26 6.61 4.95 -7.46
CA ILE A 26 7.02 4.78 -8.85
C ILE A 26 7.36 3.32 -9.06
N VAL A 27 6.87 2.73 -10.15
CA VAL A 27 7.18 1.35 -10.53
C VAL A 27 8.00 1.37 -11.80
N LYS A 28 9.10 0.63 -11.82
CA LYS A 28 10.00 0.54 -12.97
C LYS A 28 10.19 -0.91 -13.41
N ARG A 29 10.37 -1.11 -14.72
CA ARG A 29 10.97 -2.32 -15.29
C ARG A 29 12.38 -1.96 -15.75
N GLY A 30 13.39 -2.55 -15.11
CA GLY A 30 14.75 -2.07 -15.33
C GLY A 30 14.81 -0.58 -15.04
N ASP A 31 15.22 0.21 -16.03
CA ASP A 31 15.31 1.66 -15.89
C ASP A 31 14.07 2.43 -16.36
N ARG A 32 13.08 1.72 -16.92
CA ARG A 32 11.87 2.37 -17.47
C ARG A 32 10.82 2.51 -16.39
N GLN A 33 10.26 3.68 -16.24
CA GLN A 33 9.09 3.88 -15.40
C GLN A 33 7.84 3.37 -16.15
N ILE A 34 7.11 2.46 -15.53
CA ILE A 34 5.91 1.86 -16.13
C ILE A 34 4.64 2.30 -15.43
N ALA A 35 4.73 2.83 -14.23
CA ALA A 35 3.55 3.23 -13.47
C ALA A 35 3.90 4.16 -12.32
N TRP A 36 2.89 4.84 -11.81
CA TRP A 36 2.97 5.55 -10.54
C TRP A 36 1.60 5.51 -9.85
N CYS A 37 1.59 5.69 -8.55
CA CYS A 37 0.35 5.89 -7.80
C CYS A 37 0.59 6.77 -6.59
N TYR A 38 -0.49 7.37 -6.09
CA TYR A 38 -0.47 7.86 -4.72
C TYR A 38 -0.47 6.69 -3.76
N VAL A 39 0.19 6.86 -2.64
CA VAL A 39 0.14 5.91 -1.52
C VAL A 39 -0.29 6.66 -0.27
N SER A 40 -0.63 5.93 0.77
CA SER A 40 -0.81 6.52 2.08
C SER A 40 -0.03 5.67 3.08
N THR A 41 1.05 6.23 3.60
CA THR A 41 1.95 5.56 4.54
C THR A 41 1.55 5.85 5.97
N GLY A 42 2.34 5.39 6.94
CA GLY A 42 2.07 5.59 8.35
C GLY A 42 2.02 7.06 8.74
N LYS A 43 0.94 7.44 9.41
CA LYS A 43 0.77 8.80 9.94
C LYS A 43 1.73 9.07 11.09
N GLU A 44 1.84 10.33 11.51
CA GLU A 44 2.71 10.75 12.60
C GLU A 44 2.54 9.85 13.83
N GLY A 45 3.65 9.43 14.42
CA GLY A 45 3.67 8.47 15.53
C GLY A 45 3.57 7.01 15.10
N ARG A 46 3.29 6.74 13.83
CA ARG A 46 3.18 5.39 13.25
C ARG A 46 3.85 5.37 11.89
N GLY A 47 4.99 6.03 11.78
CA GLY A 47 5.68 6.22 10.52
C GLY A 47 6.14 4.93 9.86
N THR A 48 6.10 4.93 8.55
CA THR A 48 6.69 3.88 7.73
C THR A 48 8.18 4.22 7.58
N PRO A 49 9.10 3.37 8.06
CA PRO A 49 10.52 3.74 8.06
C PRO A 49 11.12 3.77 6.65
N PRO A 50 11.97 4.78 6.34
CA PRO A 50 12.74 4.74 5.11
C PRO A 50 13.76 3.59 5.14
N GLY A 51 14.13 3.09 3.98
CA GLY A 51 15.09 2.02 3.85
C GLY A 51 14.93 1.24 2.56
N LYS A 52 15.75 0.22 2.42
CA LYS A 52 15.68 -0.72 1.30
C LYS A 52 15.07 -2.03 1.77
N TYR A 53 13.99 -2.39 1.13
CA TYR A 53 13.19 -3.56 1.47
C TYR A 53 13.01 -4.46 0.26
N TYR A 54 12.47 -5.64 0.49
CA TYR A 54 12.11 -6.59 -0.57
C TYR A 54 10.75 -7.18 -0.24
N VAL A 55 9.98 -7.49 -1.25
CA VAL A 55 8.73 -8.23 -1.05
C VAL A 55 9.09 -9.60 -0.46
N MET A 56 8.55 -9.91 0.70
CA MET A 56 8.83 -11.12 1.45
C MET A 56 7.70 -12.15 1.37
N GLU A 57 6.49 -11.69 1.12
CA GLU A 57 5.28 -12.51 1.16
C GLU A 57 4.21 -11.83 0.34
N LYS A 58 3.42 -12.61 -0.37
CA LYS A 58 2.29 -12.10 -1.17
C LYS A 58 1.04 -12.93 -0.85
N ILE A 59 -0.03 -12.26 -0.44
CA ILE A 59 -1.31 -12.91 -0.14
C ILE A 59 -2.43 -12.05 -0.71
N ALA A 60 -3.14 -12.54 -1.72
CA ALA A 60 -4.20 -11.77 -2.37
C ALA A 60 -5.37 -11.43 -1.45
N ASP A 61 -5.69 -12.27 -0.51
CA ASP A 61 -6.89 -12.27 0.36
C ASP A 61 -6.51 -12.20 1.83
N LYS A 62 -5.60 -11.30 2.17
CA LYS A 62 -5.10 -11.11 3.53
C LYS A 62 -6.10 -10.35 4.39
N TYR A 63 -6.20 -10.77 5.65
CA TYR A 63 -6.87 -10.02 6.71
C TYR A 63 -5.87 -9.68 7.82
N SER A 64 -6.04 -8.53 8.43
CA SER A 64 -5.14 -8.08 9.51
C SER A 64 -5.25 -9.00 10.73
N ASN A 65 -4.13 -9.31 11.34
CA ASN A 65 -4.08 -9.95 12.65
C ASN A 65 -3.89 -8.94 13.78
N LYS A 66 -3.95 -7.64 13.49
CA LYS A 66 -3.74 -6.55 14.47
C LYS A 66 -4.91 -5.58 14.53
N TYR A 67 -5.58 -5.32 13.42
CA TYR A 67 -6.58 -4.26 13.29
C TYR A 67 -7.89 -4.77 12.72
N GLY A 68 -8.98 -4.15 13.14
CA GLY A 68 -10.30 -4.47 12.66
C GLY A 68 -11.33 -3.56 13.29
N TRP A 69 -12.57 -4.00 13.29
CA TRP A 69 -13.67 -3.26 13.88
C TRP A 69 -14.70 -4.21 14.50
N VAL A 70 -15.55 -3.65 15.35
CA VAL A 70 -16.70 -4.36 15.92
C VAL A 70 -17.95 -3.76 15.32
N GLN A 71 -18.89 -4.59 14.91
CA GLN A 71 -20.22 -4.12 14.48
C GLN A 71 -21.33 -4.98 15.07
N ASN A 72 -22.52 -4.39 15.15
CA ASN A 72 -23.69 -5.06 15.69
C ASN A 72 -24.48 -5.78 14.59
N ASP A 73 -25.57 -6.44 14.98
CA ASP A 73 -26.43 -7.21 14.07
C ASP A 73 -27.11 -6.33 13.01
N ALA A 74 -27.23 -5.02 13.26
CA ALA A 74 -27.78 -4.06 12.29
C ALA A 74 -26.72 -3.57 11.28
N GLY A 75 -25.47 -4.04 11.42
CA GLY A 75 -24.38 -3.62 10.56
C GLY A 75 -23.72 -2.32 10.95
N GLU A 76 -24.09 -1.77 12.11
CA GLU A 76 -23.49 -0.53 12.60
C GLU A 76 -22.16 -0.80 13.27
N VAL A 77 -21.14 -0.02 12.92
CA VAL A 77 -19.81 -0.11 13.53
C VAL A 77 -19.84 0.54 14.90
N THR A 78 -19.64 -0.26 15.94
CA THR A 78 -19.67 0.20 17.34
C THR A 78 -18.29 0.48 17.90
N ASN A 79 -17.24 -0.05 17.27
CA ASN A 79 -15.85 0.24 17.57
C ASN A 79 -15.04 0.15 16.27
N SER A 80 -14.58 1.27 15.77
CA SER A 80 -13.87 1.36 14.48
C SER A 80 -12.36 1.12 14.61
N ASP A 81 -11.84 0.96 15.82
CA ASP A 81 -10.41 0.77 16.08
C ASP A 81 -10.21 -0.39 17.07
N ALA A 82 -10.72 -1.55 16.68
CA ALA A 82 -10.64 -2.76 17.50
C ALA A 82 -9.45 -3.62 17.10
N HIS A 83 -9.06 -4.51 17.99
CA HIS A 83 -8.00 -5.49 17.76
C HIS A 83 -8.49 -6.88 18.19
N PRO A 84 -7.81 -7.96 17.74
CA PRO A 84 -8.20 -9.32 18.12
C PRO A 84 -8.25 -9.49 19.63
N GLY A 85 -9.26 -10.20 20.10
CA GLY A 85 -9.47 -10.39 21.53
C GLY A 85 -10.21 -9.27 22.22
N VAL A 86 -10.65 -8.25 21.49
CA VAL A 86 -11.48 -7.18 22.05
C VAL A 86 -12.78 -7.77 22.62
N ARG A 87 -13.21 -7.26 23.76
CA ARG A 87 -14.49 -7.66 24.35
C ARG A 87 -15.63 -7.09 23.51
N VAL A 88 -16.56 -7.95 23.13
CA VAL A 88 -17.76 -7.56 22.38
C VAL A 88 -19.01 -7.79 23.23
N GLY A 89 -20.02 -6.94 23.03
CA GLY A 89 -21.31 -7.08 23.72
C GLY A 89 -22.25 -8.04 22.99
N PRO A 90 -23.45 -8.25 23.54
CA PRO A 90 -24.45 -9.05 22.87
C PRO A 90 -24.80 -8.48 21.49
N GLY A 91 -24.87 -9.37 20.49
CA GLY A 91 -25.18 -8.95 19.12
C GLY A 91 -24.06 -8.23 18.38
N GLU A 92 -22.88 -8.19 18.99
CA GLU A 92 -21.69 -7.59 18.35
C GLU A 92 -20.69 -8.66 17.92
N LYS A 93 -19.93 -8.37 16.86
CA LYS A 93 -18.91 -9.27 16.35
C LYS A 93 -17.69 -8.48 15.89
N TYR A 94 -16.51 -9.04 16.14
CA TYR A 94 -15.24 -8.50 15.64
C TYR A 94 -15.00 -8.93 14.20
N TYR A 95 -14.57 -7.98 13.36
CA TYR A 95 -14.17 -8.22 11.97
C TYR A 95 -12.75 -7.75 11.76
N PRO A 96 -11.83 -8.63 11.30
CA PRO A 96 -10.48 -8.20 10.96
C PRO A 96 -10.52 -7.34 9.71
N ALA A 97 -9.68 -6.31 9.67
CA ALA A 97 -9.60 -5.41 8.52
C ALA A 97 -9.07 -6.16 7.29
N PRO A 98 -9.74 -6.08 6.14
CA PRO A 98 -9.21 -6.67 4.91
C PRO A 98 -8.02 -5.86 4.42
N MET A 99 -7.01 -6.57 3.94
CA MET A 99 -5.81 -5.99 3.34
C MET A 99 -5.53 -6.70 2.01
N PRO A 100 -6.41 -6.50 1.00
CA PRO A 100 -6.30 -7.23 -0.26
C PRO A 100 -4.98 -6.92 -0.98
N TYR A 101 -4.47 -7.91 -1.67
CA TYR A 101 -3.23 -7.82 -2.43
C TYR A 101 -2.03 -7.44 -1.56
N TRP A 102 -1.98 -8.08 -0.39
CA TRP A 102 -0.93 -7.89 0.60
C TRP A 102 0.43 -8.30 0.05
N GLN A 103 1.41 -7.41 0.20
CA GLN A 103 2.80 -7.67 -0.10
C GLN A 103 3.64 -7.20 1.09
N ARG A 104 4.08 -8.16 1.90
CA ARG A 104 4.90 -7.87 3.09
C ARG A 104 6.29 -7.43 2.69
N ILE A 105 6.81 -6.41 3.34
CA ILE A 105 8.18 -5.93 3.11
C ILE A 105 9.05 -5.91 4.37
N THR A 106 8.47 -6.15 5.56
CA THR A 106 9.27 -6.25 6.80
C THR A 106 8.87 -7.48 7.60
N GLY A 107 9.79 -7.95 8.45
CA GLY A 107 9.49 -9.04 9.37
C GLY A 107 8.56 -8.65 10.50
N TYR A 108 8.36 -7.34 10.73
CA TYR A 108 7.52 -6.83 11.81
C TYR A 108 6.16 -6.28 11.32
N GLY A 109 5.75 -6.66 10.13
CA GLY A 109 4.36 -6.48 9.71
C GLY A 109 4.02 -5.30 8.83
N ILE A 110 5.01 -4.63 8.24
CA ILE A 110 4.74 -3.58 7.25
C ILE A 110 4.67 -4.21 5.86
N GLY A 111 3.67 -3.79 5.10
CA GLY A 111 3.49 -4.22 3.73
C GLY A 111 2.64 -3.24 2.93
N MET A 112 2.49 -3.52 1.66
CA MET A 112 1.64 -2.78 0.73
C MET A 112 0.34 -3.55 0.55
N HIS A 113 -0.79 -2.86 0.50
CA HIS A 113 -2.09 -3.48 0.26
C HIS A 113 -3.12 -2.42 -0.16
N VAL A 114 -4.27 -2.88 -0.65
CA VAL A 114 -5.38 -1.97 -0.92
C VAL A 114 -5.80 -1.26 0.36
N GLY A 115 -5.95 0.04 0.29
CA GLY A 115 -6.47 0.82 1.40
C GLY A 115 -6.97 2.18 0.94
N ASN A 116 -7.75 2.81 1.80
CA ASN A 116 -8.29 4.12 1.54
C ASN A 116 -7.19 5.19 1.55
N ILE A 117 -7.22 6.08 0.58
CA ILE A 117 -6.33 7.24 0.48
C ILE A 117 -7.21 8.48 0.59
N PRO A 118 -7.59 8.88 1.81
CA PRO A 118 -8.60 9.93 1.99
C PRO A 118 -8.12 11.29 1.51
N THR A 119 -6.84 11.56 1.65
CA THR A 119 -6.24 12.83 1.24
C THR A 119 -4.95 12.54 0.50
N PRO A 120 -4.99 12.45 -0.85
CA PRO A 120 -3.78 12.19 -1.63
C PRO A 120 -2.66 13.16 -1.29
N GLY A 121 -1.47 12.65 -1.04
CA GLY A 121 -0.32 13.43 -0.61
C GLY A 121 -0.08 13.44 0.90
N GLN A 122 -1.01 12.87 1.70
CA GLN A 122 -0.90 12.84 3.16
C GLN A 122 -0.88 11.41 3.70
N PRO A 123 -0.01 11.13 4.69
CA PRO A 123 -0.03 9.82 5.35
C PRO A 123 -1.28 9.67 6.22
N ALA A 124 -1.83 8.47 6.28
CA ALA A 124 -3.07 8.19 7.02
C ALA A 124 -3.13 6.80 7.65
N SER A 125 -2.16 5.92 7.38
CA SER A 125 -2.21 4.54 7.85
C SER A 125 -1.60 4.36 9.23
N HIS A 126 -1.59 3.11 9.71
CA HIS A 126 -0.94 2.70 10.96
C HIS A 126 0.48 2.16 10.74
N GLY A 127 1.09 2.43 9.59
CA GLY A 127 2.44 1.98 9.24
C GLY A 127 2.51 1.27 7.90
N CYS A 128 1.47 0.53 7.54
CA CYS A 128 1.38 -0.11 6.23
C CYS A 128 1.20 0.91 5.10
N ILE A 129 1.50 0.50 3.91
CA ILE A 129 1.44 1.35 2.72
C ILE A 129 0.15 1.03 1.98
N ARG A 130 -0.81 1.95 2.05
CA ARG A 130 -2.06 1.80 1.31
C ARG A 130 -1.85 2.20 -0.14
N ILE A 131 -2.35 1.39 -1.05
CA ILE A 131 -2.30 1.66 -2.49
C ILE A 131 -3.72 1.65 -3.06
N PRO A 132 -3.94 2.33 -4.20
CA PRO A 132 -5.29 2.43 -4.77
C PRO A 132 -5.86 1.05 -5.15
N THR A 133 -7.16 0.91 -4.99
CA THR A 133 -7.88 -0.35 -5.22
C THR A 133 -7.60 -0.97 -6.58
N GLU A 134 -7.62 -0.16 -7.64
CA GLU A 134 -7.43 -0.67 -9.00
C GLU A 134 -5.96 -0.86 -9.37
N PHE A 135 -5.06 -0.17 -8.69
CA PHE A 135 -3.62 -0.30 -8.88
C PHE A 135 -3.07 -1.59 -8.27
N ALA A 136 -3.59 -1.97 -7.13
CA ALA A 136 -3.07 -3.08 -6.34
C ALA A 136 -3.00 -4.41 -7.09
N PRO A 137 -4.05 -4.85 -7.81
CA PRO A 137 -3.95 -6.09 -8.57
C PRO A 137 -2.93 -6.02 -9.71
N LEU A 138 -2.78 -4.84 -10.33
CA LEU A 138 -1.80 -4.65 -11.38
C LEU A 138 -0.37 -4.80 -10.84
N LEU A 139 -0.11 -4.16 -9.72
CA LEU A 139 1.20 -4.25 -9.06
C LEU A 139 1.47 -5.67 -8.58
N TYR A 140 0.48 -6.30 -7.96
CA TYR A 140 0.59 -7.66 -7.44
C TYR A 140 0.99 -8.66 -8.54
N GLU A 141 0.48 -8.48 -9.72
CA GLU A 141 0.75 -9.36 -10.86
C GLU A 141 2.21 -9.29 -11.32
N VAL A 142 2.84 -8.12 -11.28
CA VAL A 142 4.19 -7.90 -11.80
C VAL A 142 5.30 -8.00 -10.76
N THR A 143 4.95 -8.06 -9.48
CA THR A 143 5.92 -8.24 -8.40
C THR A 143 6.04 -9.72 -8.03
N LYS A 144 7.15 -10.05 -7.36
CA LYS A 144 7.37 -11.39 -6.81
C LYS A 144 8.14 -11.27 -5.50
N VAL A 145 8.23 -12.34 -4.76
CA VAL A 145 9.11 -12.38 -3.58
C VAL A 145 10.53 -12.06 -4.05
N GLY A 146 11.15 -11.09 -3.39
CA GLY A 146 12.46 -10.56 -3.78
C GLY A 146 12.41 -9.25 -4.56
N THR A 147 11.25 -8.81 -5.04
CA THR A 147 11.12 -7.51 -5.72
C THR A 147 11.58 -6.38 -4.79
N PRO A 148 12.52 -5.53 -5.23
CA PRO A 148 13.00 -4.43 -4.39
C PRO A 148 11.94 -3.35 -4.18
N VAL A 149 11.83 -2.87 -2.94
CA VAL A 149 10.99 -1.75 -2.56
C VAL A 149 11.84 -0.78 -1.75
N THR A 150 12.08 0.40 -2.29
CA THR A 150 12.86 1.43 -1.62
C THR A 150 11.92 2.50 -1.10
N ILE A 151 12.09 2.87 0.17
CA ILE A 151 11.29 3.92 0.81
C ILE A 151 12.25 5.02 1.21
N GLU A 152 11.95 6.25 0.79
CA GLU A 152 12.80 7.38 1.04
C GLU A 152 12.01 8.67 1.16
N TYR A 153 12.61 9.67 1.81
CA TYR A 153 12.11 11.04 1.71
C TYR A 153 12.67 11.64 0.44
N GLY A 154 11.84 12.37 -0.29
CA GLY A 154 12.24 13.07 -1.50
C GLY A 154 12.28 14.57 -1.31
N LYS A 155 12.86 15.26 -2.26
CA LYS A 155 12.69 16.70 -2.38
C LYS A 155 11.23 16.98 -2.73
N SER A 156 10.76 18.15 -2.31
CA SER A 156 9.38 18.58 -2.40
C SER A 156 8.59 18.03 -3.59
N ALA A 157 7.31 18.08 -3.46
CA ALA A 157 6.23 17.57 -4.31
C ALA A 157 6.33 17.82 -5.82
N ALA A 158 7.48 17.62 -6.44
CA ALA A 158 7.58 17.63 -7.88
C ALA A 158 6.73 16.49 -8.44
N PRO A 159 5.92 16.73 -9.47
CA PRO A 159 5.14 15.66 -10.06
C PRO A 159 6.06 14.55 -10.58
N VAL A 160 5.56 13.33 -10.59
CA VAL A 160 6.29 12.19 -11.14
C VAL A 160 6.36 12.37 -12.66
N PRO A 161 7.53 12.70 -13.22
CA PRO A 161 7.60 13.12 -14.62
C PRO A 161 7.68 11.99 -15.62
N ALA A 162 8.11 10.82 -15.18
CA ALA A 162 8.56 9.80 -16.11
C ALA A 162 7.44 9.11 -16.88
N LEU A 163 6.19 9.25 -16.46
CA LEU A 163 5.06 8.68 -17.21
C LEU A 163 4.87 9.32 -18.58
N VAL A 164 5.17 10.61 -18.67
CA VAL A 164 5.12 11.32 -19.97
C VAL A 164 6.11 10.67 -20.94
N ASN A 165 7.27 10.31 -20.45
CA ASN A 165 8.30 9.67 -21.25
C ASN A 165 7.93 8.24 -21.63
N VAL A 166 7.28 7.53 -20.73
CA VAL A 166 6.80 6.16 -20.98
C VAL A 166 5.71 6.16 -22.05
N THR A 167 4.77 7.10 -21.94
CA THR A 167 3.67 7.19 -22.91
C THR A 167 4.13 7.72 -24.27
N ALA A 168 5.20 8.45 -24.32
CA ALA A 168 5.75 8.97 -25.56
C ALA A 168 6.48 7.92 -26.39
N MET A 169 6.74 6.78 -25.81
CA MET A 169 7.32 5.66 -26.51
C MET A 169 6.26 4.88 -27.27
#